data_f14258bf20a60e7f8d70899133038460
#
_entry.id   f14258bf20a60e7f8d70899133038460
#
_cell.length_a   1.000
_cell.length_b   1.000
_cell.length_c   1.000
_cell.angle_alpha   90.00
_cell.angle_beta   90.00
_cell.angle_gamma   90.00
#
_symmetry.space_group_name_H-M   'P 1'
#
loop_
_entity.id
_entity.type
_entity.pdbx_description
1 polymer ?
#
loop_
_entity_poly.entity_id
_entity_poly.type
_entity_poly.pdbx_seq_one_letter_code
_entity_poly.pdbx_strand_id
1 'polypeptide(L)'
;KRQGLQFGNYYRLNISKGTRKSIKPKHKLGQSPLRFNWQTPILISPHNQDIIYFGSNKLHRSFNKGDTWTDISHDLTKGGKKGNVPYGTLTCIDESIFNFGKIVSGSDDGNIVLTQNSGESWKNISNDLPSNLWVSRVIFSKHKDQRIYTSLNGYRNNDYHGY
;
A
#
# COMPACT_ATOMS: atom_id res chain seq x y z
N LYS A 1 -4.11 15.54 -12.15
CA LYS A 1 -5.16 14.54 -11.93
C LYS A 1 -4.61 13.14 -12.13
N ARG A 2 -5.10 12.13 -11.38
CA ARG A 2 -4.73 10.72 -11.53
C ARG A 2 -5.93 9.93 -12.00
N GLN A 3 -5.66 8.91 -12.80
CA GLN A 3 -6.63 7.93 -13.24
C GLN A 3 -6.07 6.54 -12.91
N GLY A 4 -6.81 5.76 -12.15
CA GLY A 4 -6.46 4.39 -11.79
C GLY A 4 -7.28 3.40 -12.59
N LEU A 5 -6.62 2.35 -13.04
CA LEU A 5 -7.19 1.12 -13.55
C LEU A 5 -6.76 -0.01 -12.63
N GLN A 6 -7.31 -1.20 -12.85
CA GLN A 6 -7.01 -2.40 -12.04
C GLN A 6 -5.53 -2.78 -12.05
N PHE A 7 -5.08 -3.50 -11.01
CA PHE A 7 -3.75 -4.11 -10.93
C PHE A 7 -2.59 -3.13 -11.08
N GLY A 8 -2.70 -1.97 -10.45
CA GLY A 8 -1.62 -0.98 -10.41
C GLY A 8 -1.43 -0.18 -11.70
N ASN A 9 -2.32 -0.28 -12.66
CA ASN A 9 -2.24 0.49 -13.89
C ASN A 9 -2.72 1.93 -13.66
N TYR A 10 -1.85 2.76 -13.06
CA TYR A 10 -2.12 4.17 -12.77
C TYR A 10 -1.41 5.09 -13.73
N TYR A 11 -2.05 6.22 -14.01
CA TYR A 11 -1.54 7.25 -14.90
C TYR A 11 -1.55 8.62 -14.21
N ARG A 12 -0.48 9.36 -14.40
CA ARG A 12 -0.43 10.80 -14.12
C ARG A 12 -0.89 11.54 -15.35
N LEU A 13 -1.90 12.41 -15.19
CA LEU A 13 -2.45 13.24 -16.25
C LEU A 13 -1.96 14.68 -16.10
N ASN A 14 -1.42 15.25 -17.15
CA ASN A 14 -1.19 16.69 -17.25
C ASN A 14 -2.37 17.30 -18.03
N ILE A 15 -3.26 18.00 -17.32
CA ILE A 15 -4.51 18.51 -17.90
C ILE A 15 -4.21 19.63 -18.89
N SER A 16 -3.27 20.52 -18.58
CA SER A 16 -2.94 21.65 -19.45
C SER A 16 -2.28 21.24 -20.77
N LYS A 17 -1.54 20.12 -20.76
CA LYS A 17 -0.84 19.60 -21.95
C LYS A 17 -1.57 18.44 -22.62
N GLY A 18 -2.68 17.95 -22.06
CA GLY A 18 -3.41 16.79 -22.57
C GLY A 18 -2.61 15.48 -22.58
N THR A 19 -1.49 15.39 -21.83
CA THR A 19 -0.62 14.22 -21.86
C THR A 19 -0.87 13.30 -20.65
N ARG A 20 -0.62 12.00 -20.86
CA ARG A 20 -0.66 11.00 -19.78
C ARG A 20 0.63 10.20 -19.73
N LYS A 21 1.08 9.85 -18.53
CA LYS A 21 2.25 9.00 -18.28
C LYS A 21 1.89 7.89 -17.31
N SER A 22 2.27 6.64 -17.64
CA SER A 22 2.14 5.52 -16.69
C SER A 22 3.13 5.72 -15.53
N ILE A 23 2.63 5.52 -14.32
CA ILE A 23 3.40 5.64 -13.08
C ILE A 23 3.46 4.32 -12.28
N LYS A 24 3.17 3.19 -12.92
CA LYS A 24 3.25 1.87 -12.28
C LYS A 24 4.69 1.50 -11.99
N PRO A 25 5.06 1.16 -10.73
CA PRO A 25 6.37 0.59 -10.41
C PRO A 25 6.62 -0.70 -11.19
N LYS A 26 7.87 -0.91 -11.58
CA LYS A 26 8.31 -2.13 -12.26
C LYS A 26 9.32 -2.87 -11.40
N HIS A 27 9.28 -4.21 -11.42
CA HIS A 27 10.33 -5.02 -10.81
C HIS A 27 11.63 -4.90 -11.61
N LYS A 28 12.76 -5.08 -10.95
CA LYS A 28 14.08 -5.12 -11.60
C LYS A 28 14.26 -6.46 -12.33
N LEU A 29 15.07 -6.46 -13.37
CA LEU A 29 15.45 -7.68 -14.07
C LEU A 29 16.05 -8.70 -13.08
N GLY A 30 15.63 -9.97 -13.19
CA GLY A 30 16.05 -11.05 -12.30
C GLY A 30 15.29 -11.12 -10.97
N GLN A 31 14.41 -10.19 -10.67
CA GLN A 31 13.53 -10.26 -9.50
C GLN A 31 12.16 -10.85 -9.85
N SER A 32 11.52 -11.46 -8.85
CA SER A 32 10.15 -11.94 -9.00
C SER A 32 9.20 -10.78 -9.34
N PRO A 33 8.20 -11.01 -10.22
CA PRO A 33 7.21 -10.01 -10.57
C PRO A 33 6.50 -9.43 -9.34
N LEU A 34 6.24 -8.12 -9.36
CA LEU A 34 5.44 -7.46 -8.35
C LEU A 34 3.98 -7.94 -8.41
N ARG A 35 3.40 -8.20 -7.26
CA ARG A 35 1.99 -8.56 -7.12
C ARG A 35 1.19 -7.31 -6.78
N PHE A 36 0.12 -7.05 -7.52
CA PHE A 36 -0.74 -5.88 -7.34
C PHE A 36 -2.17 -6.32 -7.05
N ASN A 37 -2.76 -5.70 -6.05
CA ASN A 37 -4.18 -5.88 -5.77
C ASN A 37 -5.05 -5.37 -6.93
N TRP A 38 -6.27 -5.87 -7.03
CA TRP A 38 -7.29 -5.33 -7.95
C TRP A 38 -7.44 -3.82 -7.77
N GLN A 39 -7.64 -3.37 -6.53
CA GLN A 39 -7.58 -1.97 -6.14
C GLN A 39 -6.24 -1.69 -5.46
N THR A 40 -5.22 -1.47 -6.26
CA THR A 40 -3.87 -1.18 -5.77
C THR A 40 -3.85 0.14 -4.99
N PRO A 41 -3.36 0.15 -3.75
CA PRO A 41 -3.33 1.38 -2.97
C PRO A 41 -2.25 2.35 -3.48
N ILE A 42 -2.63 3.61 -3.56
CA ILE A 42 -1.75 4.73 -3.89
C ILE A 42 -2.06 5.90 -2.96
N LEU A 43 -1.03 6.46 -2.35
CA LEU A 43 -1.15 7.57 -1.41
C LEU A 43 -0.26 8.73 -1.87
N ILE A 44 -0.76 9.96 -1.78
CA ILE A 44 0.07 11.17 -1.82
C ILE A 44 0.45 11.48 -0.38
N SER A 45 1.72 11.75 -0.14
CA SER A 45 2.18 12.18 1.18
C SER A 45 1.45 13.45 1.64
N PRO A 46 0.98 13.50 2.89
CA PRO A 46 0.42 14.73 3.46
C PRO A 46 1.48 15.81 3.67
N HIS A 47 2.77 15.45 3.66
CA HIS A 47 3.89 16.37 3.88
C HIS A 47 4.38 17.04 2.60
N ASN A 48 4.24 16.37 1.43
CA ASN A 48 4.67 16.92 0.15
C ASN A 48 3.91 16.24 -1.00
N GLN A 49 3.22 17.03 -1.80
CA GLN A 49 2.40 16.54 -2.95
C GLN A 49 3.22 15.84 -4.06
N ASP A 50 4.54 16.00 -4.08
CA ASP A 50 5.40 15.36 -5.06
C ASP A 50 5.81 13.96 -4.64
N ILE A 51 5.63 13.65 -3.35
CA ILE A 51 5.89 12.33 -2.78
C ILE A 51 4.66 11.45 -2.92
N ILE A 52 4.87 10.28 -3.49
CA ILE A 52 3.81 9.28 -3.71
C ILE A 52 4.29 7.94 -3.16
N TYR A 53 3.39 7.26 -2.47
CA TYR A 53 3.54 5.85 -2.09
C TYR A 53 2.66 4.99 -2.97
N PHE A 54 3.15 3.81 -3.31
CA PHE A 54 2.47 2.86 -4.18
C PHE A 54 2.64 1.45 -3.63
N GLY A 55 1.53 0.73 -3.40
CA GLY A 55 1.54 -0.62 -2.86
C GLY A 55 1.49 -1.69 -3.94
N SER A 56 2.43 -2.62 -3.89
CA SER A 56 2.36 -3.92 -4.55
C SER A 56 2.28 -4.99 -3.44
N ASN A 57 3.10 -6.05 -3.48
CA ASN A 57 3.49 -6.82 -2.30
C ASN A 57 4.58 -6.11 -1.48
N LYS A 58 5.17 -5.05 -2.05
CA LYS A 58 6.12 -4.14 -1.42
C LYS A 58 5.55 -2.74 -1.39
N LEU A 59 6.14 -1.87 -0.59
CA LEU A 59 5.88 -0.45 -0.61
C LEU A 59 6.96 0.28 -1.42
N HIS A 60 6.51 1.06 -2.38
CA HIS A 60 7.35 1.89 -3.25
C HIS A 60 7.13 3.35 -2.92
N ARG A 61 8.19 4.15 -2.96
CA ARG A 61 8.14 5.61 -2.79
C ARG A 61 8.74 6.32 -4.00
N SER A 62 8.09 7.39 -4.41
CA SER A 62 8.59 8.33 -5.42
C SER A 62 8.66 9.72 -4.82
N PHE A 63 9.73 10.46 -5.09
CA PHE A 63 9.89 11.88 -4.75
C PHE A 63 9.56 12.83 -5.90
N ASN A 64 9.19 12.31 -7.07
CA ASN A 64 8.98 13.07 -8.30
C ASN A 64 7.69 12.67 -9.03
N LYS A 65 6.59 12.56 -8.28
CA LYS A 65 5.23 12.32 -8.81
C LYS A 65 5.09 11.00 -9.59
N GLY A 66 5.93 10.00 -9.28
CA GLY A 66 5.90 8.67 -9.91
C GLY A 66 6.79 8.56 -11.15
N ASP A 67 7.72 9.48 -11.37
CA ASP A 67 8.69 9.37 -12.47
C ASP A 67 9.75 8.31 -12.21
N THR A 68 10.20 8.22 -10.96
CA THR A 68 11.10 7.16 -10.48
C THR A 68 10.59 6.59 -9.16
N TRP A 69 10.93 5.33 -8.89
CA TRP A 69 10.48 4.59 -7.73
C TRP A 69 11.65 3.95 -6.99
N THR A 70 11.57 3.99 -5.66
CA THR A 70 12.45 3.25 -4.75
C THR A 70 11.62 2.28 -3.93
N ASP A 71 12.03 1.01 -3.86
CA ASP A 71 11.47 0.06 -2.92
C ASP A 71 11.93 0.46 -1.52
N ILE A 72 10.98 0.75 -0.64
CA ILE A 72 11.26 1.10 0.77
C ILE A 72 10.85 -0.03 1.72
N SER A 73 10.57 -1.21 1.18
CA SER A 73 10.30 -2.42 1.97
C SER A 73 10.74 -3.68 1.22
N HIS A 74 10.91 -4.77 1.99
CA HIS A 74 10.80 -6.13 1.50
C HIS A 74 9.35 -6.50 1.18
N ASP A 75 9.04 -7.78 0.91
CA ASP A 75 7.65 -8.26 0.81
C ASP A 75 6.97 -8.15 2.20
N LEU A 76 5.95 -7.30 2.29
CA LEU A 76 5.23 -7.01 3.54
C LEU A 76 4.04 -7.96 3.79
N THR A 77 3.86 -8.93 2.91
CA THR A 77 2.75 -9.90 2.95
C THR A 77 3.23 -11.28 3.40
N LYS A 78 2.32 -12.23 3.55
CA LYS A 78 2.64 -13.65 3.83
C LYS A 78 3.06 -14.41 2.57
N GLY A 79 3.15 -13.75 1.42
CA GLY A 79 3.51 -14.32 0.13
C GLY A 79 2.34 -14.59 -0.79
N GLY A 80 2.65 -14.87 -2.06
CA GLY A 80 1.65 -15.17 -3.08
C GLY A 80 1.08 -16.59 -2.94
N LYS A 81 -0.14 -16.78 -3.42
CA LYS A 81 -0.76 -18.11 -3.61
C LYS A 81 -0.99 -18.35 -5.10
N LYS A 82 -0.96 -19.62 -5.52
CA LYS A 82 -1.38 -20.02 -6.87
C LYS A 82 -2.90 -19.75 -7.01
N GLY A 83 -3.31 -19.25 -8.16
CA GLY A 83 -4.72 -18.98 -8.45
C GLY A 83 -4.89 -17.85 -9.46
N ASN A 84 -6.12 -17.62 -9.87
CA ASN A 84 -6.49 -16.58 -10.85
C ASN A 84 -6.68 -15.19 -10.23
N VAL A 85 -6.67 -15.08 -8.90
CA VAL A 85 -6.83 -13.82 -8.18
C VAL A 85 -5.53 -13.48 -7.49
N PRO A 86 -5.00 -12.25 -7.64
CA PRO A 86 -3.83 -11.81 -6.91
C PRO A 86 -4.03 -11.97 -5.39
N TYR A 87 -3.02 -12.50 -4.73
CA TYR A 87 -2.97 -12.71 -3.29
C TYR A 87 -1.57 -12.36 -2.77
N GLY A 88 -1.51 -11.96 -1.51
CA GLY A 88 -0.28 -11.42 -0.93
C GLY A 88 0.04 -10.06 -1.53
N THR A 89 -0.89 -9.13 -1.41
CA THR A 89 -0.82 -7.78 -1.98
C THR A 89 -1.25 -6.76 -0.93
N LEU A 90 -0.67 -5.55 -0.99
CA LEU A 90 -1.11 -4.45 -0.15
C LEU A 90 -2.48 -3.94 -0.62
N THR A 91 -3.35 -3.65 0.35
CA THR A 91 -4.73 -3.19 0.14
C THR A 91 -4.95 -1.75 0.55
N CYS A 92 -4.17 -1.27 1.52
CA CYS A 92 -4.25 0.08 2.04
C CYS A 92 -2.90 0.57 2.54
N ILE A 93 -2.71 1.89 2.52
CA ILE A 93 -1.52 2.60 2.98
C ILE A 93 -1.97 3.90 3.60
N ASP A 94 -1.36 4.29 4.71
CA ASP A 94 -1.50 5.63 5.26
C ASP A 94 -0.17 6.14 5.83
N GLU A 95 0.04 7.44 5.81
CA GLU A 95 1.19 8.13 6.40
C GLU A 95 0.70 9.09 7.48
N SER A 96 1.38 9.08 8.63
CA SER A 96 1.08 10.01 9.72
C SER A 96 1.19 11.45 9.26
N ILE A 97 0.20 12.28 9.61
CA ILE A 97 0.26 13.72 9.34
C ILE A 97 1.27 14.44 10.26
N PHE A 98 1.68 13.80 11.36
CA PHE A 98 2.60 14.38 12.35
C PHE A 98 4.06 14.09 12.02
N ASN A 99 4.35 12.94 11.40
CA ASN A 99 5.71 12.47 11.18
C ASN A 99 5.89 11.93 9.76
N PHE A 100 6.71 12.62 8.97
CA PHE A 100 7.10 12.14 7.65
C PHE A 100 7.79 10.76 7.74
N GLY A 101 7.39 9.85 6.86
CA GLY A 101 7.96 8.51 6.79
C GLY A 101 7.49 7.55 7.90
N LYS A 102 6.59 7.97 8.78
CA LYS A 102 5.83 7.07 9.65
C LYS A 102 4.64 6.54 8.88
N ILE A 103 4.73 5.30 8.41
CA ILE A 103 3.80 4.73 7.44
C ILE A 103 3.25 3.42 7.97
N VAL A 104 1.95 3.21 7.79
CA VAL A 104 1.26 1.95 8.06
C VAL A 104 0.67 1.38 6.78
N SER A 105 0.70 0.07 6.63
CA SER A 105 0.13 -0.62 5.48
C SER A 105 -0.58 -1.90 5.90
N GLY A 106 -1.68 -2.21 5.23
CA GLY A 106 -2.42 -3.45 5.38
C GLY A 106 -2.41 -4.28 4.10
N SER A 107 -2.61 -5.59 4.23
CA SER A 107 -2.60 -6.55 3.12
C SER A 107 -3.86 -7.41 3.07
N ASP A 108 -4.05 -8.09 1.94
CA ASP A 108 -5.19 -8.99 1.72
C ASP A 108 -5.07 -10.34 2.46
N ASP A 109 -3.94 -10.59 3.10
CA ASP A 109 -3.65 -11.78 3.92
C ASP A 109 -3.58 -11.49 5.43
N GLY A 110 -3.97 -10.28 5.84
CA GLY A 110 -4.17 -9.88 7.23
C GLY A 110 -2.95 -9.29 7.92
N ASN A 111 -1.83 -9.07 7.23
CA ASN A 111 -0.71 -8.36 7.82
C ASN A 111 -1.01 -6.87 7.90
N ILE A 112 -0.72 -6.27 9.06
CA ILE A 112 -0.63 -4.83 9.24
C ILE A 112 0.78 -4.52 9.72
N VAL A 113 1.49 -3.70 8.98
CA VAL A 113 2.90 -3.39 9.23
C VAL A 113 3.11 -1.90 9.35
N LEU A 114 4.01 -1.52 10.26
CA LEU A 114 4.35 -0.14 10.58
C LEU A 114 5.85 0.09 10.39
N THR A 115 6.20 1.17 9.75
CA THR A 115 7.54 1.78 9.83
C THR A 115 7.46 3.13 10.53
N GLN A 116 8.49 3.48 11.29
CA GLN A 116 8.66 4.79 11.92
C GLN A 116 9.87 5.57 11.38
N ASN A 117 10.61 4.96 10.46
CA ASN A 117 11.90 5.43 9.95
C ASN A 117 11.98 5.34 8.41
N SER A 118 10.90 5.74 7.74
CA SER A 118 10.84 5.86 6.27
C SER A 118 11.11 4.56 5.50
N GLY A 119 10.89 3.40 6.15
CA GLY A 119 11.04 2.08 5.54
C GLY A 119 12.37 1.38 5.83
N GLU A 120 13.25 1.96 6.66
CA GLU A 120 14.48 1.27 7.09
C GLU A 120 14.20 0.01 7.89
N SER A 121 13.13 0.03 8.70
CA SER A 121 12.64 -1.14 9.41
C SER A 121 11.13 -1.20 9.42
N TRP A 122 10.59 -2.42 9.49
CA TRP A 122 9.15 -2.69 9.50
C TRP A 122 8.80 -3.62 10.65
N LYS A 123 7.76 -3.26 11.40
CA LYS A 123 7.22 -4.06 12.51
C LYS A 123 5.81 -4.53 12.16
N ASN A 124 5.54 -5.82 12.30
CA ASN A 124 4.17 -6.34 12.24
C ASN A 124 3.44 -5.95 13.54
N ILE A 125 2.25 -5.37 13.40
CA ILE A 125 1.40 -4.91 14.50
C ILE A 125 0.01 -5.57 14.48
N SER A 126 -0.16 -6.66 13.73
CA SER A 126 -1.44 -7.40 13.60
C SER A 126 -1.53 -8.64 14.49
N ASN A 127 -0.59 -8.88 15.41
CA ASN A 127 -0.49 -10.12 16.15
C ASN A 127 -1.73 -10.45 17.03
N ASP A 128 -2.41 -9.42 17.53
CA ASP A 128 -3.60 -9.54 18.38
C ASP A 128 -4.91 -9.47 17.59
N LEU A 129 -4.83 -9.44 16.27
CA LEU A 129 -5.99 -9.36 15.37
C LEU A 129 -6.28 -10.74 14.75
N PRO A 130 -7.53 -11.00 14.34
CA PRO A 130 -7.87 -12.22 13.62
C PRO A 130 -7.00 -12.39 12.38
N SER A 131 -6.38 -13.56 12.23
CA SER A 131 -5.44 -13.84 11.15
C SER A 131 -6.14 -14.10 9.81
N ASN A 132 -5.42 -13.83 8.72
CA ASN A 132 -5.87 -14.14 7.34
C ASN A 132 -7.13 -13.42 6.87
N LEU A 133 -7.54 -12.36 7.55
CA LEU A 133 -8.63 -11.51 7.11
C LEU A 133 -8.10 -10.38 6.20
N TRP A 134 -8.90 -9.98 5.25
CA TRP A 134 -8.58 -8.84 4.39
C TRP A 134 -8.54 -7.54 5.21
N VAL A 135 -7.43 -6.84 5.22
CA VAL A 135 -7.35 -5.50 5.81
C VAL A 135 -7.99 -4.51 4.83
N SER A 136 -9.21 -4.10 5.13
CA SER A 136 -9.99 -3.21 4.26
C SER A 136 -9.49 -1.78 4.32
N ARG A 137 -9.06 -1.36 5.50
CA ARG A 137 -8.50 -0.02 5.74
C ARG A 137 -7.58 -0.01 6.94
N VAL A 138 -6.55 0.82 6.85
CA VAL A 138 -5.73 1.22 7.99
C VAL A 138 -5.44 2.71 7.86
N ILE A 139 -5.59 3.46 8.96
CA ILE A 139 -5.35 4.91 8.99
C ILE A 139 -4.76 5.34 10.32
N PHE A 140 -3.90 6.35 10.29
CA PHE A 140 -3.49 7.05 11.49
C PHE A 140 -4.60 7.99 11.99
N SER A 141 -4.67 8.16 13.30
CA SER A 141 -5.48 9.22 13.90
C SER A 141 -4.93 10.59 13.49
N LYS A 142 -5.82 11.50 13.14
CA LYS A 142 -5.47 12.91 12.89
C LYS A 142 -5.31 13.74 14.17
N HIS A 143 -5.57 13.13 15.34
CA HIS A 143 -5.56 13.80 16.64
C HIS A 143 -4.52 13.26 17.61
N LYS A 144 -4.08 11.99 17.43
CA LYS A 144 -3.11 11.33 18.30
C LYS A 144 -2.12 10.52 17.43
N ASP A 145 -0.86 10.91 17.46
CA ASP A 145 0.19 10.30 16.63
C ASP A 145 0.39 8.78 16.85
N GLN A 146 0.12 8.29 18.06
CA GLN A 146 0.30 6.88 18.40
C GLN A 146 -0.95 6.01 18.14
N ARG A 147 -2.04 6.57 17.61
CA ARG A 147 -3.28 5.83 17.39
C ARG A 147 -3.46 5.47 15.92
N ILE A 148 -3.73 4.20 15.67
CA ILE A 148 -4.07 3.65 14.36
C ILE A 148 -5.46 3.03 14.47
N TYR A 149 -6.28 3.22 13.45
CA TYR A 149 -7.56 2.55 13.29
C TYR A 149 -7.45 1.57 12.13
N THR A 150 -8.04 0.40 12.28
CA THR A 150 -8.09 -0.60 11.23
C THR A 150 -9.48 -1.22 11.13
N SER A 151 -9.82 -1.67 9.94
CA SER A 151 -10.99 -2.52 9.70
C SER A 151 -10.58 -3.71 8.84
N LEU A 152 -11.09 -4.88 9.21
CA LEU A 152 -10.87 -6.12 8.49
C LEU A 152 -12.20 -6.71 8.04
N ASN A 153 -12.17 -7.57 7.05
CA ASN A 153 -13.32 -8.36 6.66
C ASN A 153 -12.91 -9.79 6.30
N GLY A 154 -13.81 -10.73 6.53
CA GLY A 154 -13.62 -12.15 6.30
C GLY A 154 -14.42 -12.73 5.13
N TYR A 155 -14.96 -11.89 4.24
CA TYR A 155 -15.88 -12.35 3.19
C TYR A 155 -15.29 -13.48 2.31
N ARG A 156 -13.96 -13.52 2.12
CA ARG A 156 -13.29 -14.60 1.39
C ARG A 156 -13.26 -15.93 2.13
N ASN A 157 -13.54 -15.90 3.44
CA ASN A 157 -13.57 -17.07 4.32
C ASN A 157 -15.03 -17.40 4.77
N ASN A 158 -16.05 -16.84 4.12
CA ASN A 158 -17.46 -16.91 4.51
C ASN A 158 -17.70 -16.39 5.94
N ASP A 159 -16.86 -15.48 6.40
CA ASP A 159 -16.97 -14.81 7.69
C ASP A 159 -17.47 -13.38 7.47
N TYR A 160 -18.66 -13.09 7.98
CA TYR A 160 -19.36 -11.81 7.77
C TYR A 160 -19.44 -10.98 9.05
N HIS A 161 -18.64 -11.30 10.08
CA HIS A 161 -18.54 -10.48 11.27
C HIS A 161 -17.82 -9.16 10.97
N GLY A 162 -18.12 -8.12 11.74
CA GLY A 162 -17.40 -6.84 11.72
C GLY A 162 -16.15 -6.91 12.61
N TYR A 163 -15.02 -6.51 12.08
CA TYR A 163 -13.74 -6.47 12.78
C TYR A 163 -13.10 -5.10 12.68
#